data_8e45a5b3d6baebaa730367bfe84b5a87
#
_entry.id   8e45a5b3d6baebaa730367bfe84b5a87
#
_cell.length_a   1.000
_cell.length_b   1.000
_cell.length_c   1.000
_cell.angle_alpha   90.00
_cell.angle_beta   90.00
_cell.angle_gamma   90.00
#
_symmetry.space_group_name_H-M   'P 1'
#
loop_
_entity.id
_entity.type
_entity.pdbx_description
1 polymer ?
#
loop_
_entity_poly.entity_id
_entity_poly.type
_entity_poly.pdbx_seq_one_letter_code
_entity_poly.pdbx_strand_id
1 'polypeptide(L)'
;MAVAAVRENGTASLAVAHAHTCTSLGYFTAQLAAEGLMAIGFTNASPVVAPPGGNQKVIGTNPIAMSVPDGTGGLAVHFDFSTSAVALGKITMAKAAG
;
A
#
# COMPACT_ATOMS: atom_id res chain seq x y z
N MET A 1 -12.04 -2.93 -14.00
CA MET A 1 -13.07 -2.09 -13.33
C MET A 1 -12.52 -0.68 -13.03
N ALA A 2 -11.51 -0.50 -12.19
CA ALA A 2 -10.95 0.83 -11.89
C ALA A 2 -10.43 1.58 -13.13
N VAL A 3 -9.65 0.94 -13.99
CA VAL A 3 -9.09 1.55 -15.22
C VAL A 3 -10.17 2.11 -16.15
N ALA A 4 -11.26 1.37 -16.39
CA ALA A 4 -12.37 1.83 -17.21
C ALA A 4 -13.03 3.08 -16.61
N ALA A 5 -13.28 3.07 -15.30
CA ALA A 5 -13.89 4.20 -14.60
C ALA A 5 -13.01 5.46 -14.65
N VAL A 6 -11.69 5.32 -14.52
CA VAL A 6 -10.75 6.45 -14.63
C VAL A 6 -10.76 7.03 -16.05
N ARG A 7 -10.74 6.19 -17.07
CA ARG A 7 -10.75 6.65 -18.47
C ARG A 7 -12.02 7.41 -18.83
N GLU A 8 -13.13 7.06 -18.20
CA GLU A 8 -14.42 7.73 -18.40
C GLU A 8 -14.55 9.03 -17.58
N ASN A 9 -14.11 9.02 -16.32
CA ASN A 9 -14.40 10.08 -15.34
C ASN A 9 -13.17 10.91 -14.94
N GLY A 10 -11.97 10.58 -15.43
CA GLY A 10 -10.71 11.22 -15.06
C GLY A 10 -10.14 10.76 -13.71
N THR A 11 -10.98 10.24 -12.82
CA THR A 11 -10.59 9.70 -11.51
C THR A 11 -11.54 8.59 -11.08
N ALA A 12 -11.06 7.67 -10.25
CA ALA A 12 -11.89 6.65 -9.63
C ALA A 12 -11.31 6.23 -8.28
N SER A 13 -12.18 5.79 -7.38
CA SER A 13 -11.82 5.16 -6.12
C SER A 13 -12.34 3.73 -6.09
N LEU A 14 -11.52 2.80 -5.61
CA LEU A 14 -11.87 1.40 -5.43
C LEU A 14 -11.66 1.02 -3.96
N ALA A 15 -12.72 0.61 -3.29
CA ALA A 15 -12.65 0.03 -1.95
C ALA A 15 -12.74 -1.49 -2.06
N VAL A 16 -11.82 -2.19 -1.39
CA VAL A 16 -11.79 -3.66 -1.31
C VAL A 16 -12.03 -4.06 0.13
N ALA A 17 -13.07 -4.84 0.37
CA ALA A 17 -13.42 -5.38 1.68
C ALA A 17 -13.18 -6.89 1.73
N HIS A 18 -13.10 -7.43 2.94
CA HIS A 18 -12.90 -8.86 3.20
C HIS A 18 -11.65 -9.45 2.52
N ALA A 19 -10.63 -8.60 2.28
CA ALA A 19 -9.34 -9.02 1.74
C ALA A 19 -8.40 -9.43 2.88
N HIS A 20 -7.60 -10.46 2.62
CA HIS A 20 -6.48 -10.84 3.47
C HIS A 20 -5.25 -9.99 3.11
N THR A 21 -4.08 -10.31 3.63
CA THR A 21 -2.85 -9.56 3.34
C THR A 21 -2.57 -9.45 1.84
N CYS A 22 -2.22 -8.26 1.37
CA CYS A 22 -1.84 -8.01 -0.02
C CYS A 22 -0.34 -8.21 -0.28
N THR A 23 0.46 -8.58 0.72
CA THR A 23 1.93 -8.74 0.69
C THR A 23 2.68 -7.45 0.32
N SER A 24 2.44 -6.89 -0.85
CA SER A 24 3.03 -5.63 -1.35
C SER A 24 1.92 -4.78 -1.97
N LEU A 25 1.65 -3.64 -1.38
CA LEU A 25 0.64 -2.70 -1.87
C LEU A 25 1.10 -2.02 -3.18
N GLY A 26 2.42 -1.78 -3.29
CA GLY A 26 3.05 -1.20 -4.46
C GLY A 26 2.89 -2.03 -5.74
N TYR A 27 2.72 -3.34 -5.62
CA TYR A 27 2.42 -4.20 -6.76
C TYR A 27 1.14 -3.77 -7.48
N PHE A 28 0.09 -3.44 -6.75
CA PHE A 28 -1.19 -3.02 -7.32
C PHE A 28 -1.12 -1.61 -7.92
N THR A 29 -0.43 -0.68 -7.26
CA THR A 29 -0.26 0.67 -7.80
C THR A 29 0.62 0.67 -9.06
N ALA A 30 1.65 -0.19 -9.13
CA ALA A 30 2.50 -0.34 -10.30
C ALA A 30 1.73 -0.89 -11.53
N GLN A 31 0.79 -1.82 -11.32
CA GLN A 31 -0.06 -2.30 -12.41
C GLN A 31 -0.93 -1.19 -13.02
N LEU A 32 -1.47 -0.29 -12.18
CA LEU A 32 -2.23 0.85 -12.67
C LEU A 32 -1.33 1.87 -13.39
N ALA A 33 -0.10 2.04 -12.93
CA ALA A 33 0.88 2.90 -13.60
C ALA A 33 1.32 2.35 -14.97
N ALA A 34 1.38 1.03 -15.14
CA ALA A 34 1.59 0.40 -16.44
C ALA A 34 0.47 0.69 -17.45
N GLU A 35 -0.74 1.02 -16.96
CA GLU A 35 -1.88 1.50 -17.77
C GLU A 35 -1.85 3.02 -18.02
N GLY A 36 -0.76 3.71 -17.64
CA GLY A 36 -0.60 5.15 -17.78
C GLY A 36 -1.34 5.99 -16.71
N LEU A 37 -1.69 5.40 -15.59
CA LEU A 37 -2.45 6.03 -14.51
C LEU A 37 -1.59 6.29 -13.28
N MET A 38 -1.72 7.46 -12.65
CA MET A 38 -1.23 7.64 -11.29
C MET A 38 -2.13 6.87 -10.32
N ALA A 39 -1.53 6.14 -9.41
CA ALA A 39 -2.27 5.36 -8.42
C ALA A 39 -1.69 5.55 -7.01
N ILE A 40 -2.60 5.67 -6.03
CA ILE A 40 -2.27 5.66 -4.61
C ILE A 40 -3.07 4.52 -3.96
N GLY A 41 -2.41 3.72 -3.15
CA GLY A 41 -3.00 2.62 -2.39
C GLY A 41 -2.81 2.82 -0.88
N PHE A 42 -3.84 2.47 -0.13
CA PHE A 42 -3.84 2.47 1.33
C PHE A 42 -4.41 1.15 1.83
N THR A 43 -3.93 0.66 2.95
CA THR A 43 -4.58 -0.46 3.61
C THR A 43 -4.42 -0.36 5.12
N ASN A 44 -5.40 -0.89 5.84
CA ASN A 44 -5.35 -1.04 7.28
C ASN A 44 -4.65 -2.36 7.65
N ALA A 45 -4.02 -2.37 8.81
CA ALA A 45 -3.42 -3.56 9.39
C ALA A 45 -3.86 -3.74 10.84
N SER A 46 -3.73 -4.94 11.36
CA SER A 46 -4.01 -5.25 12.76
C SER A 46 -3.18 -4.36 13.71
N PRO A 47 -3.72 -3.98 14.88
CA PRO A 47 -3.06 -3.10 15.83
C PRO A 47 -1.85 -3.80 16.48
N VAL A 48 -0.65 -3.43 16.04
CA VAL A 48 0.63 -4.01 16.49
C VAL A 48 1.66 -2.96 16.90
N VAL A 49 1.31 -1.68 16.74
CA VAL A 49 2.17 -0.52 17.00
C VAL A 49 1.57 0.33 18.12
N ALA A 50 2.39 0.78 19.05
CA ALA A 50 2.00 1.80 20.02
C ALA A 50 2.19 3.20 19.43
N PRO A 51 1.31 4.17 19.73
CA PRO A 51 1.51 5.56 19.33
C PRO A 51 2.70 6.18 20.08
N PRO A 52 3.25 7.29 19.60
CA PRO A 52 4.30 8.02 20.32
C PRO A 52 3.86 8.38 21.75
N GLY A 53 4.68 8.05 22.73
CA GLY A 53 4.38 8.25 24.15
C GLY A 53 3.43 7.23 24.77
N GLY A 54 2.87 6.31 23.99
CA GLY A 54 2.02 5.23 24.47
C GLY A 54 2.77 3.90 24.58
N ASN A 55 2.22 2.96 25.37
CA ASN A 55 2.75 1.62 25.55
C ASN A 55 1.79 0.51 25.09
N GLN A 56 0.61 0.85 24.62
CA GLN A 56 -0.38 -0.10 24.14
C GLN A 56 -0.41 -0.13 22.60
N LYS A 57 -0.53 -1.32 22.03
CA LYS A 57 -0.61 -1.57 20.59
C LYS A 57 -2.02 -1.28 20.11
N VAL A 58 -2.26 -0.10 19.57
CA VAL A 58 -3.59 0.36 19.11
C VAL A 58 -3.60 0.80 17.63
N ILE A 59 -2.44 0.87 16.99
CA ILE A 59 -2.30 1.30 15.60
C ILE A 59 -1.76 0.15 14.74
N GLY A 60 -2.28 -0.02 13.53
CA GLY A 60 -1.72 -0.93 12.53
C GLY A 60 -0.48 -0.34 11.85
N THR A 61 0.25 -1.16 11.11
CA THR A 61 1.38 -0.73 10.29
C THR A 61 0.94 0.05 9.05
N ASN A 62 -0.33 -0.01 8.70
CA ASN A 62 -1.09 0.80 7.73
C ASN A 62 -0.25 1.29 6.55
N PRO A 63 0.18 0.41 5.64
CA PRO A 63 1.04 0.80 4.53
C PRO A 63 0.34 1.74 3.54
N ILE A 64 1.18 2.54 2.88
CA ILE A 64 0.82 3.40 1.77
C ILE A 64 1.76 3.13 0.60
N ALA A 65 1.22 3.07 -0.60
CA ALA A 65 1.99 2.96 -1.83
C ALA A 65 1.51 3.97 -2.86
N MET A 66 2.43 4.43 -3.72
CA MET A 66 2.10 5.28 -4.85
C MET A 66 2.97 4.89 -6.05
N SER A 67 2.39 4.96 -7.23
CA SER A 67 3.09 4.82 -8.50
C SER A 67 2.64 5.88 -9.47
N VAL A 68 3.59 6.53 -10.12
CA VAL A 68 3.36 7.52 -11.18
C VAL A 68 4.12 7.05 -12.42
N PRO A 69 3.46 6.88 -13.58
CA PRO A 69 4.14 6.50 -14.81
C PRO A 69 5.03 7.65 -15.32
N ASP A 70 6.14 7.30 -15.99
CA ASP A 70 7.05 8.27 -16.62
C ASP A 70 6.67 8.61 -18.08
N GLY A 71 5.62 7.98 -18.60
CA GLY A 71 5.17 8.14 -19.98
C GLY A 71 5.95 7.31 -21.01
N THR A 72 6.98 6.58 -20.61
CA THR A 72 7.81 5.72 -21.49
C THR A 72 7.66 4.22 -21.20
N GLY A 73 6.77 3.86 -20.26
CA GLY A 73 6.56 2.50 -19.80
C GLY A 73 7.25 2.18 -18.49
N GLY A 74 7.98 3.13 -17.91
CA GLY A 74 8.60 3.06 -16.59
C GLY A 74 7.80 3.81 -15.51
N LEU A 75 8.43 4.00 -14.36
CA LEU A 75 7.87 4.70 -13.21
C LEU A 75 8.73 5.92 -12.86
N ALA A 76 8.13 7.12 -12.93
CA ALA A 76 8.75 8.35 -12.45
C ALA A 76 8.80 8.40 -10.92
N VAL A 77 7.77 7.87 -10.27
CA VAL A 77 7.70 7.72 -8.80
C VAL A 77 7.15 6.36 -8.46
N HIS A 78 7.81 5.68 -7.53
CA HIS A 78 7.28 4.45 -6.95
C HIS A 78 7.77 4.30 -5.52
N PHE A 79 6.83 4.09 -4.61
CA PHE A 79 7.14 3.71 -3.24
C PHE A 79 6.05 2.80 -2.66
N ASP A 80 6.46 1.95 -1.73
CA ASP A 80 5.60 1.10 -0.92
C ASP A 80 6.25 0.98 0.47
N PHE A 81 5.64 1.56 1.47
CA PHE A 81 6.17 1.53 2.82
C PHE A 81 5.08 1.42 3.89
N SER A 82 5.46 0.85 5.01
CA SER A 82 4.68 0.89 6.24
C SER A 82 4.76 2.28 6.86
N THR A 83 3.67 2.75 7.45
CA THR A 83 3.69 4.00 8.23
C THR A 83 4.34 3.84 9.60
N SER A 84 4.68 2.61 9.99
CA SER A 84 5.50 2.28 11.17
C SER A 84 6.98 2.09 10.79
N ALA A 85 7.87 2.17 11.77
CA ALA A 85 9.32 2.01 11.56
C ALA A 85 9.68 0.66 10.91
N VAL A 86 8.92 -0.40 11.19
CA VAL A 86 9.13 -1.74 10.64
C VAL A 86 7.79 -2.39 10.30
N ALA A 87 7.68 -3.01 9.12
CA ALA A 87 6.51 -3.79 8.74
C ALA A 87 6.34 -5.04 9.60
N LEU A 88 5.08 -5.40 9.91
CA LEU A 88 4.75 -6.57 10.74
C LEU A 88 5.40 -7.86 10.23
N GLY A 89 5.41 -8.09 8.92
CA GLY A 89 6.03 -9.26 8.32
C GLY A 89 7.50 -9.44 8.67
N LYS A 90 8.27 -8.34 8.73
CA LYS A 90 9.68 -8.37 9.14
C LYS A 90 9.84 -8.75 10.61
N ILE A 91 8.95 -8.27 11.49
CA ILE A 91 8.94 -8.63 12.91
C ILE A 91 8.62 -10.12 13.07
N THR A 92 7.65 -10.63 12.33
CA THR A 92 7.25 -12.04 12.38
C THR A 92 8.37 -12.94 11.90
N MET A 93 9.04 -12.60 10.79
CA MET A 93 10.20 -13.35 10.28
C MET A 93 11.37 -13.33 11.25
N ALA A 94 11.68 -12.19 11.86
CA ALA A 94 12.75 -12.09 12.86
C ALA A 94 12.47 -12.95 14.09
N LYS A 95 11.21 -13.00 14.57
CA LYS A 95 10.83 -13.89 15.68
C LYS A 95 10.91 -15.37 15.34
N ALA A 96 10.63 -15.75 14.09
CA ALA A 96 10.72 -17.14 13.64
C ALA A 96 12.17 -17.61 13.42
N ALA A 97 13.08 -16.68 13.18
CA ALA A 97 14.51 -16.96 13.00
C ALA A 97 15.30 -17.03 14.33
N GLY A 98 14.66 -16.74 15.47
CA GLY A 98 15.31 -16.70 16.80
C GLY A 98 15.92 -15.33 17.06
#